data_4805b323d1bb6f4591762426034a9e72
#
_entry.id   4805b323d1bb6f4591762426034a9e72
#
_cell.length_a   1.000
_cell.length_b   1.000
_cell.length_c   1.000
_cell.angle_alpha   90.00
_cell.angle_beta   90.00
_cell.angle_gamma   90.00
#
_symmetry.space_group_name_H-M   'P 1'
#
loop_
_entity.id
_entity.type
_entity.pdbx_description
1 polymer ?
#
loop_
_entity_poly.entity_id
_entity_poly.type
_entity_poly.pdbx_seq_one_letter_code
_entity_poly.pdbx_strand_id
1 'polypeptide(L)'
;MPGRRQDNRGVAPYARSLRVNQVLRQILAEELERLADADERLRLVTITAVDTAPDLRTARVYLSSMSDDAADALSERRVQLQRSMGRQVRMKRTPLLAFELDPAVVAGGRVEDVLRRLHELEQDRQADEGQSDR
;
A
#
# COMPACT_ATOMS: atom_id res chain seq x y z
N MET A 1 -37.66 -8.51 -4.70
CA MET A 1 -36.52 -8.61 -3.99
C MET A 1 -35.56 -7.47 -4.07
N PRO A 2 -36.07 -6.30 -4.16
CA PRO A 2 -35.23 -5.13 -4.22
C PRO A 2 -34.33 -5.00 -3.02
N GLY A 3 -34.86 -5.28 -1.82
CA GLY A 3 -34.06 -5.14 -0.61
C GLY A 3 -32.84 -6.02 -0.58
N ARG A 4 -33.01 -7.27 -1.00
CA ARG A 4 -31.90 -8.19 -1.04
C ARG A 4 -30.88 -7.79 -2.10
N ARG A 5 -31.39 -7.30 -3.23
CA ARG A 5 -30.50 -6.84 -4.28
C ARG A 5 -29.71 -5.62 -3.84
N GLN A 6 -30.33 -4.75 -3.07
CA GLN A 6 -29.63 -3.59 -2.52
C GLN A 6 -28.56 -4.02 -1.53
N ASP A 7 -28.87 -4.98 -0.69
CA ASP A 7 -27.89 -5.51 0.24
C ASP A 7 -26.73 -6.12 -0.50
N ASN A 8 -27.02 -6.86 -1.57
CA ASN A 8 -25.96 -7.44 -2.38
C ASN A 8 -25.11 -6.37 -3.04
N ARG A 9 -25.72 -5.26 -3.43
CA ARG A 9 -24.95 -4.17 -4.01
C ARG A 9 -24.04 -3.53 -2.98
N GLY A 10 -24.45 -3.51 -1.72
CA GLY A 10 -23.60 -2.99 -0.66
C GLY A 10 -22.44 -3.91 -0.35
N VAL A 11 -22.67 -5.22 -0.41
CA VAL A 11 -21.65 -6.21 -0.07
C VAL A 11 -20.88 -6.67 -1.30
N ALA A 12 -21.59 -7.00 -2.37
CA ALA A 12 -20.96 -7.58 -3.56
C ALA A 12 -19.95 -6.63 -4.23
N PRO A 13 -20.25 -5.34 -4.42
CA PRO A 13 -19.23 -4.43 -4.96
C PRO A 13 -17.99 -4.32 -4.08
N TYR A 14 -18.19 -4.31 -2.77
CA TYR A 14 -17.07 -4.26 -1.85
C TYR A 14 -16.21 -5.51 -1.95
N ALA A 15 -16.84 -6.68 -1.97
CA ALA A 15 -16.13 -7.95 -2.11
C ALA A 15 -15.40 -8.02 -3.44
N ARG A 16 -16.01 -7.51 -4.50
CA ARG A 16 -15.40 -7.46 -5.82
C ARG A 16 -14.17 -6.56 -5.80
N SER A 17 -14.28 -5.39 -5.18
CA SER A 17 -13.15 -4.48 -5.07
C SER A 17 -12.00 -5.12 -4.32
N LEU A 18 -12.28 -5.85 -3.25
CA LEU A 18 -11.25 -6.53 -2.50
C LEU A 18 -10.55 -7.60 -3.35
N ARG A 19 -11.30 -8.36 -4.12
CA ARG A 19 -10.71 -9.37 -4.99
C ARG A 19 -9.87 -8.73 -6.09
N VAL A 20 -10.39 -7.70 -6.72
CA VAL A 20 -9.66 -6.98 -7.76
C VAL A 20 -8.38 -6.41 -7.17
N ASN A 21 -8.47 -5.80 -5.99
CA ASN A 21 -7.30 -5.23 -5.34
C ASN A 21 -6.23 -6.28 -5.07
N GLN A 22 -6.63 -7.47 -4.63
CA GLN A 22 -5.68 -8.54 -4.37
C GLN A 22 -5.02 -9.06 -5.65
N VAL A 23 -5.81 -9.22 -6.70
CA VAL A 23 -5.29 -9.68 -7.99
C VAL A 23 -4.32 -8.65 -8.56
N LEU A 24 -4.70 -7.37 -8.52
CA LEU A 24 -3.83 -6.31 -9.01
C LEU A 24 -2.54 -6.22 -8.19
N ARG A 25 -2.64 -6.36 -6.88
CA ARG A 25 -1.46 -6.35 -6.03
C ARG A 25 -0.48 -7.45 -6.43
N GLN A 26 -1.00 -8.64 -6.65
CA GLN A 26 -0.15 -9.77 -7.01
C GLN A 26 0.52 -9.56 -8.37
N ILE A 27 -0.25 -9.11 -9.34
CA ILE A 27 0.26 -8.86 -10.69
C ILE A 27 1.35 -7.77 -10.66
N LEU A 28 1.06 -6.69 -9.97
CA LEU A 28 1.99 -5.56 -9.90
C LEU A 28 3.24 -5.93 -9.10
N ALA A 29 3.08 -6.73 -8.04
CA ALA A 29 4.22 -7.17 -7.26
C ALA A 29 5.16 -8.05 -8.09
N GLU A 30 4.61 -8.96 -8.87
CA GLU A 30 5.41 -9.82 -9.73
C GLU A 30 6.14 -9.01 -10.82
N GLU A 31 5.41 -8.07 -11.41
CA GLU A 31 6.01 -7.21 -12.43
C GLU A 31 7.10 -6.34 -11.85
N LEU A 32 6.87 -5.82 -10.64
CA LEU A 32 7.84 -4.99 -9.97
C LEU A 32 9.12 -5.78 -9.65
N GLU A 33 8.97 -7.03 -9.25
CA GLU A 33 10.13 -7.89 -9.03
C GLU A 33 10.97 -8.05 -10.29
N ARG A 34 10.31 -8.24 -11.41
CA ARG A 34 11.03 -8.34 -12.69
C ARG A 34 11.74 -7.05 -13.05
N LEU A 35 11.09 -5.93 -12.82
CA LEU A 35 11.68 -4.62 -13.09
C LEU A 35 12.86 -4.35 -12.17
N ALA A 36 12.77 -4.82 -10.92
CA ALA A 36 13.84 -4.64 -9.94
C ALA A 36 15.12 -5.36 -10.35
N ASP A 37 15.03 -6.44 -11.11
CA ASP A 37 16.22 -7.13 -11.62
C ASP A 37 17.01 -6.24 -12.57
N ALA A 38 16.33 -5.35 -13.29
CA ALA A 38 16.95 -4.46 -14.25
C ALA A 38 17.18 -3.05 -13.71
N ASP A 39 16.51 -2.69 -12.63
CA ASP A 39 16.53 -1.33 -12.09
C ASP A 39 16.73 -1.38 -10.59
N GLU A 40 17.94 -1.06 -10.15
CA GLU A 40 18.30 -1.11 -8.73
C GLU A 40 17.44 -0.20 -7.86
N ARG A 41 16.93 0.88 -8.44
CA ARG A 41 16.09 1.82 -7.70
C ARG A 41 14.84 1.17 -7.15
N LEU A 42 14.42 0.05 -7.75
CA LEU A 42 13.19 -0.65 -7.35
C LEU A 42 13.46 -1.85 -6.43
N ARG A 43 14.69 -2.10 -6.09
CA ARG A 43 15.08 -3.32 -5.40
C ARG A 43 14.46 -3.51 -4.03
N LEU A 44 14.29 -2.42 -3.29
CA LEU A 44 13.74 -2.49 -1.94
C LEU A 44 12.28 -2.05 -1.87
N VAL A 45 11.65 -1.88 -3.02
CA VAL A 45 10.26 -1.45 -3.08
C VAL A 45 9.37 -2.67 -3.04
N THR A 46 8.46 -2.69 -2.08
CA THR A 46 7.48 -3.77 -1.93
C THR A 46 6.09 -3.18 -1.93
N ILE A 47 5.21 -3.78 -2.71
CA ILE A 47 3.81 -3.37 -2.74
C ILE A 47 3.10 -4.02 -1.55
N THR A 48 2.54 -3.20 -0.69
CA THR A 48 1.82 -3.69 0.49
C THR A 48 0.33 -3.86 0.22
N ALA A 49 -0.24 -3.00 -0.62
CA ALA A 49 -1.66 -3.06 -0.91
C ALA A 49 -1.97 -2.29 -2.20
N VAL A 50 -3.10 -2.58 -2.78
CA VAL A 50 -3.65 -1.82 -3.89
C VAL A 50 -5.09 -1.49 -3.55
N ASP A 51 -5.47 -0.26 -3.76
CA ASP A 51 -6.83 0.20 -3.50
C ASP A 51 -7.38 0.88 -4.76
N THR A 52 -8.27 0.18 -5.42
CA THR A 52 -8.88 0.67 -6.65
C THR A 52 -10.11 1.50 -6.32
N ALA A 53 -10.21 2.66 -6.94
CA ALA A 53 -11.39 3.50 -6.77
C ALA A 53 -12.63 2.78 -7.30
N PRO A 54 -13.82 3.06 -6.74
CA PRO A 54 -15.03 2.37 -7.16
C PRO A 54 -15.33 2.49 -8.66
N ASP A 55 -14.93 3.60 -9.28
CA ASP A 55 -15.14 3.80 -10.72
C ASP A 55 -14.03 3.15 -11.56
N LEU A 56 -13.06 2.51 -10.93
CA LEU A 56 -11.94 1.81 -11.59
C LEU A 56 -11.07 2.72 -12.45
N ARG A 57 -11.11 4.02 -12.23
CA ARG A 57 -10.28 4.96 -12.97
C ARG A 57 -8.90 5.14 -12.40
N THR A 58 -8.78 4.94 -11.10
CA THR A 58 -7.51 5.12 -10.40
C THR A 58 -7.30 3.96 -9.45
N ALA A 59 -6.07 3.52 -9.34
CA ALA A 59 -5.68 2.54 -8.35
C ALA A 59 -4.50 3.09 -7.57
N ARG A 60 -4.64 3.16 -6.26
CA ARG A 60 -3.56 3.57 -5.39
C ARG A 60 -2.73 2.35 -5.06
N VAL A 61 -1.45 2.44 -5.33
CA VAL A 61 -0.52 1.36 -5.05
C VAL A 61 0.32 1.78 -3.86
N TYR A 62 0.14 1.09 -2.75
CA TYR A 62 0.82 1.41 -1.50
C TYR A 62 2.11 0.63 -1.39
N LEU A 63 3.16 1.33 -0.97
CA LEU A 63 4.51 0.79 -0.91
C LEU A 63 5.04 0.85 0.51
N SER A 64 5.86 -0.13 0.85
CA SER A 64 6.49 -0.19 2.17
C SER A 64 7.56 0.89 2.34
N SER A 65 8.16 1.32 1.25
CA SER A 65 9.16 2.38 1.26
C SER A 65 9.15 3.05 -0.11
N MET A 66 9.57 4.30 -0.16
CA MET A 66 9.64 5.01 -1.43
C MET A 66 10.67 6.12 -1.30
N SER A 67 11.88 5.87 -1.81
CA SER A 67 12.91 6.88 -1.93
C SER A 67 12.61 7.75 -3.16
N ASP A 68 13.31 8.86 -3.28
CA ASP A 68 13.18 9.70 -4.47
C ASP A 68 13.54 8.93 -5.74
N ASP A 69 14.60 8.13 -5.67
CA ASP A 69 15.00 7.30 -6.81
C ASP A 69 13.94 6.28 -7.16
N ALA A 70 13.33 5.66 -6.17
CA ALA A 70 12.26 4.71 -6.41
C ALA A 70 11.04 5.40 -7.01
N ALA A 71 10.70 6.59 -6.51
CA ALA A 71 9.59 7.36 -7.07
C ALA A 71 9.82 7.69 -8.53
N ASP A 72 11.05 8.09 -8.88
CA ASP A 72 11.42 8.36 -10.27
C ASP A 72 11.28 7.10 -11.12
N ALA A 73 11.79 5.99 -10.62
CA ALA A 73 11.72 4.72 -11.34
C ALA A 73 10.29 4.29 -11.59
N LEU A 74 9.43 4.42 -10.58
CA LEU A 74 8.03 4.06 -10.72
C LEU A 74 7.31 4.97 -11.70
N SER A 75 7.64 6.25 -11.69
CA SER A 75 7.06 7.19 -12.63
C SER A 75 7.45 6.82 -14.07
N GLU A 76 8.71 6.47 -14.29
CA GLU A 76 9.19 6.07 -15.60
C GLU A 76 8.56 4.76 -16.06
N ARG A 77 8.26 3.86 -15.14
CA ARG A 77 7.74 2.53 -15.43
C ARG A 77 6.22 2.43 -15.34
N ARG A 78 5.55 3.52 -15.02
CA ARG A 78 4.11 3.49 -14.80
C ARG A 78 3.35 2.92 -15.98
N VAL A 79 3.65 3.37 -17.18
CA VAL A 79 2.94 2.93 -18.39
C VAL A 79 3.16 1.43 -18.60
N GLN A 80 4.40 0.97 -18.38
CA GLN A 80 4.73 -0.45 -18.52
C GLN A 80 3.94 -1.29 -17.51
N LEU A 81 3.87 -0.83 -16.28
CA LEU A 81 3.11 -1.51 -15.24
C LEU A 81 1.63 -1.56 -15.57
N GLN A 82 1.09 -0.45 -16.07
CA GLN A 82 -0.31 -0.40 -16.48
C GLN A 82 -0.61 -1.34 -17.63
N ARG A 83 0.30 -1.42 -18.60
CA ARG A 83 0.13 -2.34 -19.72
C ARG A 83 0.15 -3.78 -19.27
N SER A 84 1.08 -4.12 -18.40
CA SER A 84 1.18 -5.48 -17.87
C SER A 84 -0.08 -5.86 -17.12
N MET A 85 -0.57 -4.95 -16.29
CA MET A 85 -1.80 -5.15 -15.53
C MET A 85 -2.99 -5.34 -16.48
N GLY A 86 -3.09 -4.48 -17.48
CA GLY A 86 -4.20 -4.52 -18.42
C GLY A 86 -4.22 -5.78 -19.28
N ARG A 87 -3.03 -6.37 -19.54
CA ARG A 87 -2.97 -7.62 -20.30
C ARG A 87 -3.40 -8.82 -19.48
N GLN A 88 -3.14 -8.78 -18.18
CA GLN A 88 -3.40 -9.92 -17.31
C GLN A 88 -4.77 -9.92 -16.68
N VAL A 89 -5.40 -8.74 -16.60
CA VAL A 89 -6.74 -8.60 -16.03
C VAL A 89 -7.64 -7.97 -17.07
N ARG A 90 -8.76 -8.64 -17.34
CA ARG A 90 -9.72 -8.08 -18.28
C ARG A 90 -10.54 -7.00 -17.58
N MET A 91 -10.22 -5.78 -17.88
CA MET A 91 -10.92 -4.63 -17.36
C MET A 91 -11.37 -3.77 -18.53
N LYS A 92 -12.52 -3.16 -18.39
CA LYS A 92 -13.00 -2.23 -19.42
C LYS A 92 -12.02 -1.08 -19.59
N ARG A 93 -11.35 -0.71 -18.51
CA ARG A 93 -10.45 0.41 -18.49
C ARG A 93 -9.33 0.07 -17.52
N THR A 94 -8.11 0.34 -17.92
CA THR A 94 -6.97 0.15 -17.04
C THR A 94 -6.88 1.35 -16.12
N PRO A 95 -6.92 1.16 -14.81
CA PRO A 95 -6.81 2.27 -13.87
C PRO A 95 -5.46 2.97 -13.98
N LEU A 96 -5.46 4.27 -13.74
CA LEU A 96 -4.24 5.02 -13.63
C LEU A 96 -3.60 4.69 -12.28
N LEU A 97 -2.35 4.29 -12.29
CA LEU A 97 -1.65 3.92 -11.06
C LEU A 97 -1.11 5.16 -10.36
N ALA A 98 -1.38 5.25 -9.08
CA ALA A 98 -0.83 6.29 -8.22
C ALA A 98 -0.04 5.60 -7.10
N PHE A 99 1.25 5.87 -7.03
CA PHE A 99 2.12 5.23 -6.05
C PHE A 99 2.25 6.10 -4.81
N GLU A 100 2.05 5.50 -3.65
CA GLU A 100 2.08 6.21 -2.38
C GLU A 100 2.71 5.34 -1.31
N LEU A 101 3.32 5.98 -0.34
CA LEU A 101 3.80 5.26 0.83
C LEU A 101 2.59 4.77 1.62
N ASP A 102 2.65 3.53 2.08
CA ASP A 102 1.53 2.92 2.81
C ASP A 102 1.27 3.69 4.11
N PRO A 103 0.06 4.25 4.28
CA PRO A 103 -0.25 4.95 5.53
C PRO A 103 -0.10 4.08 6.77
N ALA A 104 -0.35 2.79 6.65
CA ALA A 104 -0.19 1.88 7.77
C ALA A 104 1.28 1.77 8.18
N VAL A 105 2.20 1.77 7.20
CA VAL A 105 3.63 1.74 7.48
C VAL A 105 4.05 3.05 8.14
N VAL A 106 3.57 4.17 7.62
CA VAL A 106 3.87 5.49 8.20
C VAL A 106 3.33 5.58 9.61
N ALA A 107 2.08 5.16 9.81
CA ALA A 107 1.45 5.17 11.13
C ALA A 107 2.17 4.24 12.09
N GLY A 108 2.57 3.05 11.61
CA GLY A 108 3.33 2.11 12.41
C GLY A 108 4.65 2.70 12.86
N GLY A 109 5.36 3.36 11.94
CA GLY A 109 6.59 4.03 12.27
C GLY A 109 6.40 5.12 13.30
N ARG A 110 5.33 5.90 13.15
CA ARG A 110 5.01 6.93 14.14
C ARG A 110 4.69 6.34 15.49
N VAL A 111 3.93 5.27 15.49
CA VAL A 111 3.58 4.58 16.73
C VAL A 111 4.84 4.08 17.41
N GLU A 112 5.73 3.48 16.64
CA GLU A 112 6.99 3.01 17.19
C GLU A 112 7.82 4.15 17.76
N ASP A 113 7.86 5.29 17.07
CA ASP A 113 8.56 6.46 17.56
C ASP A 113 7.95 6.97 18.86
N VAL A 114 6.62 7.04 18.90
CA VAL A 114 5.91 7.49 20.10
C VAL A 114 6.16 6.52 21.24
N LEU A 115 6.06 5.23 20.98
CA LEU A 115 6.29 4.21 22.00
C LEU A 115 7.72 4.28 22.52
N ARG A 116 8.67 4.51 21.64
CA ARG A 116 10.07 4.62 22.03
C ARG A 116 10.27 5.83 22.95
N ARG A 117 9.68 6.96 22.57
CA ARG A 117 9.77 8.17 23.39
C ARG A 117 9.10 7.97 24.74
N LEU A 118 7.94 7.35 24.75
CA LEU A 118 7.25 7.06 26.00
C LEU A 118 8.08 6.13 26.88
N HIS A 119 8.70 5.15 26.24
CA HIS A 119 9.54 4.22 26.95
C HIS A 119 10.76 4.92 27.56
N GLU A 120 11.40 5.79 26.82
CA GLU A 120 12.51 6.58 27.31
C GLU A 120 12.09 7.48 28.47
N LEU A 121 10.95 8.15 28.33
CA LEU A 121 10.43 8.99 29.39
C LEU A 121 10.11 8.17 30.64
N GLU A 122 9.58 6.98 30.44
CA GLU A 122 9.27 6.10 31.54
C GLU A 122 10.54 5.62 32.24
N GLN A 123 11.56 5.32 31.47
CA GLN A 123 12.85 4.93 32.03
C GLN A 123 13.46 6.09 32.80
N ASP A 124 13.41 7.29 32.27
CA ASP A 124 13.90 8.48 32.96
C ASP A 124 13.13 8.70 34.25
N ARG A 125 11.82 8.54 34.20
CA ARG A 125 11.00 8.69 35.39
C ARG A 125 11.31 7.63 36.41
N GLN A 126 11.54 6.41 35.98
CA GLN A 126 11.92 5.32 36.88
C GLN A 126 13.30 5.58 37.47
N ALA A 127 14.19 6.18 36.71
CA ALA A 127 15.49 6.54 37.22
C ALA A 127 15.38 7.62 38.30
N ASP A 128 14.48 8.57 38.08
CA ASP A 128 14.24 9.61 39.08
C ASP A 128 13.45 9.08 40.26
N GLU A 129 12.46 8.28 39.98
CA GLU A 129 11.58 7.76 41.01
C GLU A 129 11.97 6.36 41.41
N GLY A 130 12.96 5.84 40.77
CA GLY A 130 13.54 4.59 41.19
C GLY A 130 13.99 4.76 42.57
N GLN A 131 14.09 5.97 42.85
CA GLN A 131 14.38 6.28 44.13
C GLN A 131 13.16 6.66 44.86
N SER A 132 12.04 6.81 44.23
CA SER A 132 10.89 7.21 44.97
C SER A 132 9.88 6.26 44.54
N ASP A 133 9.77 5.34 44.48
CA ASP A 133 8.68 4.64 44.38
C ASP A 133 7.69 4.78 43.50
N ARG A 134 7.85 4.52 42.64
CA ARG A 134 6.79 4.46 41.82
C ARG A 134 6.35 3.05 41.52
#